data_d1076c4376d038e55a0d8aa1c70c58f4
#
_entry.id   d1076c4376d038e55a0d8aa1c70c58f4
#
_cell.length_a   1.000
_cell.length_b   1.000
_cell.length_c   1.000
_cell.angle_alpha   90.00
_cell.angle_beta   90.00
_cell.angle_gamma   90.00
#
_symmetry.space_group_name_H-M   'P 1'
#
loop_
_entity.id
_entity.type
_entity.pdbx_description
1 polymer ?
#
loop_
_entity_poly.entity_id
_entity_poly.type
_entity_poly.pdbx_seq_one_letter_code
_entity_poly.pdbx_strand_id
1 'polypeptide(L)'
;MSKKILITGAKGFLGSNVSTHFKNLGYETYGIGHDGLSVEESKEIGLDYWKKDDISIKSILEFEQIFDVIVHCGGSGSVGFSVEHPYDDFKKTVDGTLEVLEYMRVHNPNAKLIYPSSPAVQGECEDAPIIEEYLGKPASPYGYHKKIAEDLCQSYSEKFGLKISIVRLFSVYGNGLKKQLLWDACKKIQNSKDEVVF
;
A
#
# COMPACT_ATOMS: atom_id res chain seq x y z
N MET A 1 23.90 -13.94 -1.41
CA MET A 1 23.03 -13.41 -0.33
C MET A 1 21.62 -13.33 -0.83
N SER A 2 20.61 -13.67 -0.01
CA SER A 2 19.21 -13.48 -0.36
C SER A 2 18.89 -11.99 -0.50
N LYS A 3 18.03 -11.64 -1.45
CA LYS A 3 17.52 -10.26 -1.57
C LYS A 3 16.59 -9.96 -0.41
N LYS A 4 16.60 -8.71 0.05
CA LYS A 4 15.79 -8.22 1.17
C LYS A 4 14.68 -7.32 0.69
N ILE A 5 13.48 -7.53 1.21
CA ILE A 5 12.33 -6.71 0.91
C ILE A 5 11.69 -6.15 2.18
N LEU A 6 11.41 -4.85 2.18
CA LEU A 6 10.58 -4.20 3.18
C LEU A 6 9.16 -4.03 2.65
N ILE A 7 8.17 -4.45 3.44
CA ILE A 7 6.76 -4.29 3.13
C ILE A 7 6.12 -3.46 4.23
N THR A 8 5.74 -2.23 3.94
CA THR A 8 4.98 -1.42 4.89
C THR A 8 3.51 -1.76 4.79
N GLY A 9 2.79 -1.71 5.91
CA GLY A 9 1.41 -2.18 5.93
C GLY A 9 1.26 -3.68 5.64
N ALA A 10 2.27 -4.47 6.01
CA ALA A 10 2.37 -5.89 5.66
C ALA A 10 1.23 -6.77 6.21
N LYS A 11 0.56 -6.36 7.29
CA LYS A 11 -0.63 -7.05 7.82
C LYS A 11 -1.88 -6.83 6.96
N GLY A 12 -1.92 -5.79 6.14
CA GLY A 12 -3.04 -5.48 5.26
C GLY A 12 -3.22 -6.50 4.14
N PHE A 13 -4.37 -6.43 3.44
CA PHE A 13 -4.69 -7.36 2.35
C PHE A 13 -3.59 -7.40 1.26
N LEU A 14 -3.18 -6.26 0.74
CA LEU A 14 -2.10 -6.20 -0.26
C LEU A 14 -0.76 -6.65 0.34
N GLY A 15 -0.41 -6.09 1.50
CA GLY A 15 0.88 -6.33 2.13
C GLY A 15 1.12 -7.81 2.46
N SER A 16 0.13 -8.52 3.00
CA SER A 16 0.24 -9.94 3.32
C SER A 16 0.40 -10.83 2.08
N ASN A 17 -0.35 -10.53 1.01
CA ASN A 17 -0.22 -11.25 -0.25
C ASN A 17 1.15 -10.99 -0.92
N VAL A 18 1.64 -9.75 -0.89
CA VAL A 18 2.98 -9.38 -1.36
C VAL A 18 4.06 -10.10 -0.54
N SER A 19 3.93 -10.10 0.78
CA SER A 19 4.88 -10.78 1.67
C SER A 19 4.99 -12.26 1.36
N THR A 20 3.86 -12.96 1.30
CA THR A 20 3.81 -14.39 0.94
C THR A 20 4.44 -14.64 -0.44
N HIS A 21 4.15 -13.80 -1.42
CA HIS A 21 4.70 -13.94 -2.77
C HIS A 21 6.23 -13.81 -2.79
N PHE A 22 6.78 -12.77 -2.18
CA PHE A 22 8.23 -12.56 -2.16
C PHE A 22 8.96 -13.59 -1.29
N LYS A 23 8.33 -14.06 -0.21
CA LYS A 23 8.86 -15.18 0.58
C LYS A 23 9.01 -16.44 -0.29
N ASN A 24 8.02 -16.76 -1.09
CA ASN A 24 8.06 -17.90 -2.03
C ASN A 24 9.13 -17.73 -3.13
N LEU A 25 9.51 -16.50 -3.46
CA LEU A 25 10.61 -16.19 -4.36
C LEU A 25 11.99 -16.22 -3.69
N GLY A 26 12.08 -16.57 -2.40
CA GLY A 26 13.33 -16.70 -1.64
C GLY A 26 13.89 -15.37 -1.14
N TYR A 27 13.08 -14.31 -1.06
CA TYR A 27 13.48 -13.08 -0.40
C TYR A 27 13.45 -13.23 1.12
N GLU A 28 14.31 -12.51 1.79
CA GLU A 28 14.22 -12.24 3.22
C GLU A 28 13.24 -11.08 3.43
N THR A 29 12.15 -11.33 4.15
CA THR A 29 10.97 -10.47 4.18
C THR A 29 10.82 -9.74 5.50
N TYR A 30 10.73 -8.42 5.44
CA TYR A 30 10.58 -7.51 6.56
C TYR A 30 9.26 -6.77 6.46
N GLY A 31 8.49 -6.75 7.54
CA GLY A 31 7.20 -6.08 7.61
C GLY A 31 7.13 -5.04 8.70
N ILE A 32 6.44 -3.93 8.45
CA ILE A 32 6.13 -2.89 9.45
C ILE A 32 4.68 -2.46 9.35
N GLY A 33 4.07 -2.15 10.49
CA GLY A 33 2.71 -1.61 10.60
C GLY A 33 2.25 -1.46 12.04
N HIS A 34 1.16 -0.74 12.26
CA HIS A 34 0.68 -0.34 13.58
C HIS A 34 -0.06 -1.43 14.36
N ASP A 35 -0.52 -2.48 13.71
CA ASP A 35 -1.20 -3.61 14.37
C ASP A 35 -0.20 -4.65 14.87
N GLY A 36 -0.52 -5.33 15.99
CA GLY A 36 0.26 -6.47 16.45
C GLY A 36 0.08 -7.69 15.55
N LEU A 37 1.15 -8.47 15.37
CA LEU A 37 1.13 -9.83 14.83
C LEU A 37 1.81 -10.75 15.82
N SER A 38 1.29 -11.96 16.02
CA SER A 38 2.03 -13.02 16.69
C SER A 38 3.14 -13.56 15.77
N VAL A 39 4.04 -14.35 16.34
CA VAL A 39 5.11 -15.01 15.56
C VAL A 39 4.50 -15.97 14.54
N GLU A 40 3.44 -16.66 14.90
CA GLU A 40 2.70 -17.59 14.04
C GLU A 40 2.04 -16.85 12.88
N GLU A 41 1.27 -15.79 13.18
CA GLU A 41 0.61 -14.95 12.17
C GLU A 41 1.61 -14.33 11.19
N SER A 42 2.76 -13.87 11.69
CA SER A 42 3.78 -13.29 10.81
C SER A 42 4.35 -14.32 9.84
N LYS A 43 4.57 -15.55 10.29
CA LYS A 43 5.02 -16.66 9.43
C LYS A 43 3.96 -17.08 8.41
N GLU A 44 2.69 -17.13 8.80
CA GLU A 44 1.56 -17.46 7.90
C GLU A 44 1.46 -16.50 6.71
N ILE A 45 1.74 -15.22 6.93
CA ILE A 45 1.78 -14.21 5.85
C ILE A 45 3.17 -14.07 5.21
N GLY A 46 4.12 -14.97 5.53
CA GLY A 46 5.42 -15.02 4.89
C GLY A 46 6.40 -13.94 5.31
N LEU A 47 6.31 -13.43 6.55
CA LEU A 47 7.29 -12.49 7.12
C LEU A 47 8.35 -13.23 7.94
N ASP A 48 9.63 -12.91 7.69
CA ASP A 48 10.73 -13.32 8.55
C ASP A 48 10.86 -12.40 9.76
N TYR A 49 10.60 -11.10 9.57
CA TYR A 49 10.72 -10.07 10.60
C TYR A 49 9.49 -9.18 10.57
N TRP A 50 8.91 -8.97 11.74
CA TRP A 50 7.77 -8.08 11.92
C TRP A 50 8.07 -7.02 12.97
N LYS A 51 7.74 -5.77 12.64
CA LYS A 51 7.80 -4.65 13.56
C LYS A 51 6.44 -3.98 13.69
N LYS A 52 5.95 -3.92 14.92
CA LYS A 52 4.78 -3.11 15.25
C LYS A 52 5.22 -1.68 15.52
N ASP A 53 5.05 -0.81 14.54
CA ASP A 53 5.37 0.62 14.67
C ASP A 53 4.68 1.42 13.56
N ASP A 54 4.66 2.74 13.70
CA ASP A 54 4.30 3.66 12.62
C ASP A 54 5.41 3.69 11.56
N ILE A 55 5.02 3.97 10.32
CA ILE A 55 5.95 4.07 9.21
C ILE A 55 6.71 5.40 9.33
N SER A 56 7.98 5.33 9.68
CA SER A 56 8.87 6.48 9.81
C SER A 56 10.31 6.09 9.44
N ILE A 57 11.14 7.07 9.12
CA ILE A 57 12.58 6.85 8.90
C ILE A 57 13.19 6.12 10.09
N LYS A 58 12.87 6.57 11.30
CA LYS A 58 13.37 5.97 12.53
C LYS A 58 13.02 4.49 12.63
N SER A 59 11.73 4.15 12.46
CA SER A 59 11.27 2.78 12.60
C SER A 59 11.83 1.84 11.53
N ILE A 60 12.10 2.35 10.33
CA ILE A 60 12.74 1.57 9.25
C ILE A 60 14.23 1.36 9.55
N LEU A 61 14.94 2.37 10.06
CA LEU A 61 16.36 2.24 10.42
C LEU A 61 16.62 1.22 11.53
N GLU A 62 15.66 1.02 12.43
CA GLU A 62 15.79 0.05 13.52
C GLU A 62 15.81 -1.42 13.04
N PHE A 63 15.54 -1.70 11.78
CA PHE A 63 15.82 -3.02 11.20
C PHE A 63 17.31 -3.26 10.97
N GLU A 64 18.14 -2.20 10.95
CA GLU A 64 19.59 -2.25 10.69
C GLU A 64 19.93 -2.99 9.38
N GLN A 65 19.07 -2.81 8.35
CA GLN A 65 19.16 -3.50 7.07
C GLN A 65 19.10 -2.51 5.91
N ILE A 66 19.71 -2.93 4.79
CA ILE A 66 19.56 -2.30 3.48
C ILE A 66 18.66 -3.21 2.64
N PHE A 67 17.62 -2.63 2.06
CA PHE A 67 16.62 -3.36 1.28
C PHE A 67 16.88 -3.22 -0.22
N ASP A 68 16.70 -4.32 -0.96
CA ASP A 68 16.74 -4.30 -2.43
C ASP A 68 15.43 -3.74 -3.01
N VAL A 69 14.31 -4.05 -2.33
CA VAL A 69 12.97 -3.64 -2.74
C VAL A 69 12.20 -3.14 -1.53
N ILE A 70 11.41 -2.10 -1.73
CA ILE A 70 10.42 -1.61 -0.76
C ILE A 70 9.05 -1.63 -1.45
N VAL A 71 8.06 -2.28 -0.84
CA VAL A 71 6.66 -2.19 -1.29
C VAL A 71 5.89 -1.42 -0.23
N HIS A 72 5.45 -0.21 -0.59
CA HIS A 72 4.79 0.68 0.36
C HIS A 72 3.27 0.51 0.33
N CYS A 73 2.78 -0.57 0.98
CA CYS A 73 1.34 -0.84 1.13
C CYS A 73 0.71 -0.11 2.34
N GLY A 74 1.53 0.58 3.14
CA GLY A 74 1.04 1.41 4.25
C GLY A 74 0.25 2.61 3.75
N GLY A 75 -0.67 3.08 4.57
CA GLY A 75 -1.55 4.18 4.22
C GLY A 75 -3.03 3.84 4.44
N SER A 76 -3.90 4.77 4.11
CA SER A 76 -5.34 4.52 4.10
C SER A 76 -5.76 3.83 2.79
N GLY A 77 -6.69 2.91 2.88
CA GLY A 77 -7.24 2.18 1.74
C GLY A 77 -8.77 2.34 1.61
N SER A 78 -9.35 3.44 2.13
CA SER A 78 -10.80 3.63 2.21
C SER A 78 -11.20 5.06 1.86
N VAL A 79 -12.03 5.19 0.83
CA VAL A 79 -12.65 6.48 0.47
C VAL A 79 -13.52 7.00 1.62
N GLY A 80 -14.37 6.15 2.22
CA GLY A 80 -15.23 6.54 3.33
C GLY A 80 -14.43 7.09 4.52
N PHE A 81 -13.38 6.38 4.93
CA PHE A 81 -12.49 6.86 6.00
C PHE A 81 -11.89 8.24 5.70
N SER A 82 -11.48 8.49 4.44
CA SER A 82 -10.90 9.77 4.07
C SER A 82 -11.89 10.94 4.13
N VAL A 83 -13.18 10.67 3.96
CA VAL A 83 -14.24 11.68 4.08
C VAL A 83 -14.51 12.00 5.55
N GLU A 84 -14.56 10.98 6.40
CA GLU A 84 -14.82 11.13 7.83
C GLU A 84 -13.60 11.66 8.60
N HIS A 85 -12.37 11.24 8.19
CA HIS A 85 -11.10 11.54 8.85
C HIS A 85 -10.03 12.00 7.85
N PRO A 86 -10.22 13.14 7.15
CA PRO A 86 -9.31 13.56 6.08
C PRO A 86 -7.89 13.87 6.56
N TYR A 87 -7.74 14.36 7.77
CA TYR A 87 -6.42 14.62 8.37
C TYR A 87 -5.64 13.32 8.62
N ASP A 88 -6.29 12.32 9.19
CA ASP A 88 -5.65 11.04 9.47
C ASP A 88 -5.32 10.28 8.17
N ASP A 89 -6.19 10.39 7.17
CA ASP A 89 -5.92 9.84 5.84
C ASP A 89 -4.71 10.50 5.17
N PHE A 90 -4.60 11.83 5.26
CA PHE A 90 -3.42 12.57 4.79
C PHE A 90 -2.15 12.09 5.48
N LYS A 91 -2.15 12.06 6.81
CA LYS A 91 -1.01 11.59 7.62
C LYS A 91 -0.55 10.20 7.22
N LYS A 92 -1.48 9.26 7.12
CA LYS A 92 -1.15 7.88 6.76
C LYS A 92 -0.67 7.73 5.32
N THR A 93 -1.25 8.48 4.39
CA THR A 93 -0.98 8.31 2.96
C THR A 93 0.16 9.20 2.49
N VAL A 94 0.13 10.49 2.81
CA VAL A 94 1.10 11.47 2.29
C VAL A 94 2.36 11.49 3.15
N ASP A 95 2.22 11.72 4.45
CA ASP A 95 3.37 11.77 5.35
C ASP A 95 4.09 10.40 5.39
N GLY A 96 3.33 9.29 5.48
CA GLY A 96 3.92 7.96 5.44
C GLY A 96 4.69 7.66 4.15
N THR A 97 4.21 8.15 3.00
CA THR A 97 4.94 8.05 1.74
C THR A 97 6.22 8.90 1.76
N LEU A 98 6.15 10.11 2.29
CA LEU A 98 7.31 11.00 2.42
C LEU A 98 8.41 10.40 3.32
N GLU A 99 8.04 9.77 4.43
CA GLU A 99 8.97 9.07 5.33
C GLU A 99 9.74 7.95 4.59
N VAL A 100 9.05 7.15 3.77
CA VAL A 100 9.70 6.10 2.96
C VAL A 100 10.62 6.70 1.90
N LEU A 101 10.20 7.75 1.22
CA LEU A 101 10.99 8.42 0.19
C LEU A 101 12.26 9.06 0.77
N GLU A 102 12.16 9.73 1.92
CA GLU A 102 13.31 10.30 2.61
C GLU A 102 14.24 9.23 3.17
N TYR A 103 13.71 8.14 3.73
CA TYR A 103 14.53 7.00 4.09
C TYR A 103 15.34 6.49 2.88
N MET A 104 14.68 6.31 1.74
CA MET A 104 15.38 5.86 0.53
C MET A 104 16.45 6.86 0.08
N ARG A 105 16.11 8.15 0.01
CA ARG A 105 17.03 9.18 -0.47
C ARG A 105 18.31 9.27 0.37
N VAL A 106 18.17 9.16 1.69
CA VAL A 106 19.28 9.38 2.62
C VAL A 106 20.05 8.10 2.94
N HIS A 107 19.32 6.99 3.12
CA HIS A 107 19.88 5.78 3.69
C HIS A 107 19.94 4.59 2.73
N ASN A 108 19.06 4.58 1.70
CA ASN A 108 18.96 3.43 0.79
C ASN A 108 18.63 3.83 -0.67
N PRO A 109 19.46 4.67 -1.32
CA PRO A 109 19.15 5.22 -2.65
C PRO A 109 19.12 4.20 -3.78
N ASN A 110 19.64 3.00 -3.56
CA ASN A 110 19.66 1.93 -4.56
C ASN A 110 18.42 1.02 -4.53
N ALA A 111 17.59 1.11 -3.49
CA ALA A 111 16.37 0.33 -3.41
C ALA A 111 15.41 0.67 -4.55
N LYS A 112 14.55 -0.30 -4.90
CA LYS A 112 13.42 -0.09 -5.81
C LYS A 112 12.15 0.07 -4.98
N LEU A 113 11.43 1.17 -5.16
CA LEU A 113 10.12 1.38 -4.56
C LEU A 113 9.01 0.91 -5.51
N ILE A 114 8.09 0.11 -5.00
CA ILE A 114 6.79 -0.14 -5.63
C ILE A 114 5.75 0.56 -4.77
N TYR A 115 5.04 1.52 -5.36
CA TYR A 115 3.99 2.29 -4.71
C TYR A 115 2.61 1.90 -5.25
N PRO A 116 1.80 1.13 -4.49
CA PRO A 116 0.41 0.84 -4.83
C PRO A 116 -0.44 2.11 -4.72
N SER A 117 -0.85 2.63 -5.85
CA SER A 117 -1.80 3.73 -5.99
C SER A 117 -3.20 3.21 -6.34
N SER A 118 -4.07 4.07 -6.83
CA SER A 118 -5.47 3.80 -7.08
C SER A 118 -5.98 4.56 -8.30
N PRO A 119 -6.97 4.05 -9.06
CA PRO A 119 -7.66 4.82 -10.08
C PRO A 119 -8.37 6.06 -9.53
N ALA A 120 -8.59 6.14 -8.22
CA ALA A 120 -9.17 7.33 -7.58
C ALA A 120 -8.36 8.63 -7.84
N VAL A 121 -7.08 8.53 -8.23
CA VAL A 121 -6.26 9.68 -8.64
C VAL A 121 -6.69 10.26 -9.96
N GLN A 122 -7.34 9.46 -10.81
CA GLN A 122 -7.80 9.85 -12.14
C GLN A 122 -9.20 10.46 -12.11
N GLY A 123 -9.96 10.23 -11.03
CA GLY A 123 -11.34 10.73 -10.91
C GLY A 123 -12.32 9.99 -11.82
N GLU A 124 -13.44 10.65 -12.11
CA GLU A 124 -14.45 10.10 -13.00
C GLU A 124 -14.03 10.27 -14.46
N CYS A 125 -14.20 9.21 -15.24
CA CYS A 125 -14.01 9.20 -16.68
C CYS A 125 -15.33 8.86 -17.35
N GLU A 126 -15.78 9.71 -18.26
CA GLU A 126 -17.06 9.52 -18.96
C GLU A 126 -16.97 8.43 -20.03
N ASP A 127 -15.79 8.22 -20.63
CA ASP A 127 -15.57 7.23 -21.69
C ASP A 127 -14.36 6.35 -21.44
N ALA A 128 -14.52 5.05 -21.57
CA ALA A 128 -13.46 4.06 -21.52
C ALA A 128 -12.70 3.96 -22.87
N PRO A 129 -11.45 3.43 -22.87
CA PRO A 129 -10.61 3.00 -21.76
C PRO A 129 -9.83 4.14 -21.12
N ILE A 130 -9.61 4.03 -19.80
CA ILE A 130 -8.78 5.00 -19.06
C ILE A 130 -7.30 4.70 -19.36
N ILE A 131 -6.60 5.64 -19.95
CA ILE A 131 -5.16 5.57 -20.21
C ILE A 131 -4.36 6.06 -18.99
N GLU A 132 -3.09 5.65 -18.88
CA GLU A 132 -2.25 5.99 -17.73
C GLU A 132 -2.02 7.50 -17.58
N GLU A 133 -1.89 8.21 -18.70
CA GLU A 133 -1.68 9.66 -18.76
C GLU A 133 -2.93 10.48 -18.44
N TYR A 134 -4.10 9.85 -18.34
CA TYR A 134 -5.32 10.58 -18.02
C TYR A 134 -5.23 11.20 -16.63
N LEU A 135 -5.33 12.52 -16.57
CA LEU A 135 -5.30 13.34 -15.37
C LEU A 135 -6.66 13.99 -15.15
N GLY A 136 -7.60 13.22 -14.61
CA GLY A 136 -8.89 13.74 -14.19
C GLY A 136 -8.82 14.45 -12.84
N LYS A 137 -9.98 14.83 -12.32
CA LYS A 137 -10.11 15.45 -11.01
C LYS A 137 -10.53 14.40 -9.98
N PRO A 138 -9.71 14.09 -8.95
CA PRO A 138 -10.12 13.19 -7.89
C PRO A 138 -11.43 13.61 -7.22
N ALA A 139 -12.32 12.67 -6.95
CA ALA A 139 -13.63 12.91 -6.38
C ALA A 139 -13.68 12.86 -4.84
N SER A 140 -12.57 12.51 -4.19
CA SER A 140 -12.53 12.31 -2.73
C SER A 140 -11.18 12.74 -2.14
N PRO A 141 -11.12 13.04 -0.82
CA PRO A 141 -9.85 13.28 -0.12
C PRO A 141 -8.84 12.16 -0.37
N TYR A 142 -9.26 10.90 -0.29
CA TYR A 142 -8.43 9.73 -0.61
C TYR A 142 -7.75 9.84 -1.99
N GLY A 143 -8.53 10.16 -3.03
CA GLY A 143 -8.00 10.34 -4.39
C GLY A 143 -6.98 11.47 -4.48
N TYR A 144 -7.25 12.61 -3.84
CA TYR A 144 -6.30 13.72 -3.75
C TYR A 144 -5.04 13.37 -3.00
N HIS A 145 -5.14 12.68 -1.85
CA HIS A 145 -3.95 12.28 -1.07
C HIS A 145 -3.10 11.25 -1.82
N LYS A 146 -3.74 10.30 -2.52
CA LYS A 146 -3.01 9.37 -3.40
C LYS A 146 -2.31 10.09 -4.55
N LYS A 147 -2.97 11.11 -5.15
CA LYS A 147 -2.34 11.93 -6.19
C LYS A 147 -1.13 12.70 -5.66
N ILE A 148 -1.23 13.35 -4.51
CA ILE A 148 -0.11 14.04 -3.86
C ILE A 148 1.05 13.07 -3.62
N ALA A 149 0.76 11.85 -3.15
CA ALA A 149 1.78 10.83 -2.93
C ALA A 149 2.42 10.36 -4.26
N GLU A 150 1.68 10.24 -5.36
CA GLU A 150 2.25 10.00 -6.69
C GLU A 150 3.16 11.15 -7.14
N ASP A 151 2.71 12.42 -6.96
CA ASP A 151 3.50 13.61 -7.30
C ASP A 151 4.82 13.68 -6.50
N LEU A 152 4.79 13.28 -5.21
CA LEU A 152 6.00 13.11 -4.39
C LEU A 152 6.91 12.02 -4.97
N CYS A 153 6.38 10.83 -5.26
CA CYS A 153 7.14 9.74 -5.86
C CYS A 153 7.82 10.17 -7.17
N GLN A 154 7.09 10.87 -8.04
CA GLN A 154 7.62 11.39 -9.29
C GLN A 154 8.73 12.42 -9.05
N SER A 155 8.50 13.39 -8.17
CA SER A 155 9.51 14.41 -7.80
C SER A 155 10.78 13.78 -7.28
N TYR A 156 10.70 12.78 -6.39
CA TYR A 156 11.87 12.10 -5.84
C TYR A 156 12.60 11.25 -6.88
N SER A 157 11.89 10.64 -7.81
CA SER A 157 12.49 9.94 -8.94
C SER A 157 13.26 10.90 -9.85
N GLU A 158 12.65 12.02 -10.23
CA GLU A 158 13.25 13.00 -11.15
C GLU A 158 14.43 13.78 -10.53
N LYS A 159 14.31 14.19 -9.27
CA LYS A 159 15.29 15.07 -8.62
C LYS A 159 16.42 14.33 -7.92
N PHE A 160 16.17 13.13 -7.43
CA PHE A 160 17.13 12.36 -6.66
C PHE A 160 17.50 11.02 -7.31
N GLY A 161 16.93 10.69 -8.47
CA GLY A 161 17.23 9.47 -9.22
C GLY A 161 16.74 8.18 -8.56
N LEU A 162 15.75 8.26 -7.65
CA LEU A 162 15.20 7.08 -7.00
C LEU A 162 14.45 6.21 -8.00
N LYS A 163 14.59 4.89 -7.88
CA LYS A 163 13.92 3.91 -8.74
C LYS A 163 12.53 3.63 -8.19
N ILE A 164 11.51 4.26 -8.75
CA ILE A 164 10.14 4.19 -8.25
C ILE A 164 9.20 3.69 -9.37
N SER A 165 8.35 2.73 -9.04
CA SER A 165 7.25 2.26 -9.89
C SER A 165 5.93 2.53 -9.18
N ILE A 166 5.05 3.30 -9.80
CA ILE A 166 3.69 3.58 -9.32
C ILE A 166 2.75 2.61 -10.02
N VAL A 167 1.90 1.91 -9.25
CA VAL A 167 0.95 0.92 -9.78
C VAL A 167 -0.46 1.30 -9.33
N ARG A 168 -1.28 1.82 -10.24
CA ARG A 168 -2.69 2.13 -9.97
C ARG A 168 -3.51 0.84 -10.03
N LEU A 169 -3.84 0.31 -8.86
CA LEU A 169 -4.57 -0.95 -8.72
C LEU A 169 -6.08 -0.69 -8.81
N PHE A 170 -6.69 -1.20 -9.87
CA PHE A 170 -8.15 -1.27 -10.02
C PHE A 170 -8.68 -2.46 -9.20
N SER A 171 -9.93 -2.43 -8.82
CA SER A 171 -10.77 -3.49 -8.21
C SER A 171 -10.07 -4.80 -7.82
N VAL A 172 -9.06 -4.72 -6.96
CA VAL A 172 -8.32 -5.91 -6.50
C VAL A 172 -9.21 -6.71 -5.54
N TYR A 173 -9.30 -8.01 -5.75
CA TYR A 173 -10.01 -8.94 -4.87
C TYR A 173 -9.23 -10.26 -4.74
N GLY A 174 -9.54 -11.02 -3.72
CA GLY A 174 -8.91 -12.32 -3.51
C GLY A 174 -9.06 -12.83 -2.07
N ASN A 175 -8.38 -13.94 -1.79
CA ASN A 175 -8.39 -14.55 -0.48
C ASN A 175 -7.84 -13.57 0.59
N GLY A 176 -8.57 -13.45 1.70
CA GLY A 176 -8.22 -12.55 2.80
C GLY A 176 -8.80 -11.14 2.71
N LEU A 177 -9.41 -10.73 1.59
CA LEU A 177 -10.13 -9.45 1.50
C LEU A 177 -11.52 -9.58 2.13
N LYS A 178 -11.74 -8.88 3.26
CA LYS A 178 -12.98 -8.91 4.05
C LYS A 178 -13.74 -7.59 3.96
N LYS A 179 -13.76 -6.98 2.80
CA LYS A 179 -14.46 -5.71 2.49
C LYS A 179 -14.66 -5.57 0.99
N GLN A 180 -15.33 -4.49 0.57
CA GLN A 180 -15.69 -4.16 -0.80
C GLN A 180 -16.82 -5.03 -1.39
N LEU A 181 -17.26 -4.66 -2.60
CA LEU A 181 -18.47 -5.17 -3.25
C LEU A 181 -18.60 -6.69 -3.22
N LEU A 182 -17.57 -7.42 -3.61
CA LEU A 182 -17.65 -8.89 -3.69
C LEU A 182 -17.82 -9.54 -2.31
N TRP A 183 -17.11 -9.06 -1.31
CA TRP A 183 -17.25 -9.54 0.07
C TRP A 183 -18.65 -9.24 0.62
N ASP A 184 -19.12 -8.01 0.43
CA ASP A 184 -20.42 -7.57 0.92
C ASP A 184 -21.54 -8.31 0.19
N ALA A 185 -21.41 -8.54 -1.12
CA ALA A 185 -22.34 -9.35 -1.90
C ALA A 185 -22.42 -10.80 -1.39
N CYS A 186 -21.28 -11.46 -1.21
CA CYS A 186 -21.23 -12.81 -0.65
C CYS A 186 -21.87 -12.88 0.75
N LYS A 187 -21.61 -11.89 1.61
CA LYS A 187 -22.21 -11.83 2.94
C LYS A 187 -23.72 -11.63 2.90
N LYS A 188 -24.21 -10.74 2.04
CA LYS A 188 -25.65 -10.55 1.84
C LYS A 188 -26.32 -11.84 1.38
N ILE A 189 -25.77 -12.50 0.35
CA ILE A 189 -26.29 -13.77 -0.17
C ILE A 189 -26.30 -14.85 0.93
N GLN A 190 -25.22 -14.98 1.70
CA GLN A 190 -25.13 -15.98 2.79
C GLN A 190 -26.17 -15.77 3.89
N ASN A 191 -26.50 -14.50 4.20
CA ASN A 191 -27.36 -14.14 5.32
C ASN A 191 -28.81 -13.90 4.93
N SER A 192 -29.12 -13.84 3.64
CA SER A 192 -30.48 -13.65 3.13
C SER A 192 -31.16 -14.98 2.87
N LYS A 193 -32.46 -15.03 3.19
CA LYS A 193 -33.37 -16.16 2.80
C LYS A 193 -34.17 -15.82 1.54
N ASP A 194 -34.13 -14.58 1.10
CA ASP A 194 -34.90 -14.02 0.01
C ASP A 194 -34.01 -13.38 -1.04
N GLU A 195 -34.58 -12.76 -2.06
CA GLU A 195 -33.89 -12.04 -3.11
C GLU A 195 -33.00 -10.93 -2.54
N VAL A 196 -31.75 -10.84 -3.01
CA VAL A 196 -30.76 -9.86 -2.53
C VAL A 196 -30.62 -8.74 -3.56
N VAL A 197 -30.96 -7.52 -3.15
CA VAL A 197 -30.73 -6.30 -3.93
C VAL A 197 -29.35 -5.72 -3.59
N PHE A 198 -28.54 -5.40 -4.63
CA PHE A 198 -27.20 -4.83 -4.53
C PHE A 198 -27.18 -3.35 -4.84
#